data_650eb4dd9995a3336cc41a7abbc0e1a4
#
_entry.id   650eb4dd9995a3336cc41a7abbc0e1a4
#
_cell.length_a   1.000
_cell.length_b   1.000
_cell.length_c   1.000
_cell.angle_alpha   90.00
_cell.angle_beta   90.00
_cell.angle_gamma   90.00
#
_symmetry.space_group_name_H-M   'P 1'
#
loop_
_entity.id
_entity.type
_entity.pdbx_description
1 polymer ?
#
loop_
_entity_poly.entity_id
_entity_poly.type
_entity_poly.pdbx_seq_one_letter_code
_entity_poly.pdbx_strand_id
1 'polypeptide(L)'
;MEAPILPSVATAEVQPSSVAELMATHLAEKFPAASRAELAARFADEHIVTLPGFCPPPLLAAVRDEAVDIMARHGTYHDLTFEITDNTPRRMRTVGQPVIRDEGPLVHNFYFAPVLLDFVADVVGEPVHTCPYAGEHYVISRLDANGDTHGWHWDDYTYGIILVLEAPHYTEGGFVQAVPNTHWDKGNPDVYGALLSSQVRSYALEPGDAYVVKTNTTMHRVHPIRGEGRRTIVNMTLASTADLDRPMTHETNDALFGGVRDPRIGS
;
A
#
# COMPACT_ATOMS: atom_id res chain seq x y z
N MET A 1 46.08 -19.51 8.83
CA MET A 1 44.80 -20.12 9.21
C MET A 1 43.73 -19.38 8.46
N GLU A 2 43.26 -19.96 7.36
CA GLU A 2 42.13 -19.41 6.60
C GLU A 2 40.84 -19.69 7.39
N ALA A 3 40.02 -18.67 7.55
CA ALA A 3 38.68 -18.80 8.14
C ALA A 3 37.81 -19.67 7.22
N PRO A 4 36.99 -20.60 7.75
CA PRO A 4 36.11 -21.40 6.93
C PRO A 4 35.04 -20.51 6.27
N ILE A 5 34.95 -20.57 4.93
CA ILE A 5 33.86 -20.01 4.17
C ILE A 5 32.60 -20.80 4.51
N LEU A 6 31.68 -20.16 5.26
CA LEU A 6 30.37 -20.75 5.51
C LEU A 6 29.64 -20.87 4.17
N PRO A 7 29.00 -22.02 3.89
CA PRO A 7 28.22 -22.15 2.67
C PRO A 7 27.08 -21.11 2.66
N SER A 8 26.98 -20.36 1.59
CA SER A 8 25.81 -19.54 1.29
C SER A 8 24.57 -20.45 1.30
N VAL A 9 23.67 -20.24 2.26
CA VAL A 9 22.37 -20.87 2.23
C VAL A 9 21.66 -20.30 1.01
N ALA A 10 21.57 -21.10 -0.05
CA ALA A 10 20.74 -20.75 -1.19
C ALA A 10 19.31 -20.54 -0.65
N THR A 11 18.83 -19.31 -0.64
CA THR A 11 17.43 -19.01 -0.38
C THR A 11 16.62 -19.73 -1.46
N ALA A 12 15.78 -20.68 -1.06
CA ALA A 12 14.91 -21.39 -1.99
C ALA A 12 14.07 -20.34 -2.71
N GLU A 13 14.10 -20.38 -4.03
CA GLU A 13 13.35 -19.46 -4.87
C GLU A 13 11.84 -19.60 -4.58
N VAL A 14 11.19 -18.52 -4.17
CA VAL A 14 9.76 -18.51 -3.88
C VAL A 14 9.00 -18.57 -5.21
N GLN A 15 8.20 -19.61 -5.39
CA GLN A 15 7.39 -19.75 -6.59
C GLN A 15 6.10 -18.92 -6.46
N PRO A 16 5.64 -18.24 -7.53
CA PRO A 16 4.39 -17.47 -7.50
C PRO A 16 3.18 -18.27 -7.02
N SER A 17 3.10 -19.57 -7.36
CA SER A 17 2.03 -20.47 -6.95
C SER A 17 2.02 -20.79 -5.44
N SER A 18 3.13 -20.59 -4.74
CA SER A 18 3.23 -20.84 -3.28
C SER A 18 2.91 -19.63 -2.41
N VAL A 19 2.70 -18.45 -2.99
CA VAL A 19 2.45 -17.20 -2.25
C VAL A 19 1.27 -17.33 -1.30
N ALA A 20 0.14 -17.84 -1.76
CA ALA A 20 -1.07 -17.99 -0.95
C ALA A 20 -0.86 -18.94 0.24
N GLU A 21 -0.16 -20.05 0.05
CA GLU A 21 0.13 -21.03 1.10
C GLU A 21 1.09 -20.47 2.14
N LEU A 22 2.18 -19.79 1.70
CA LEU A 22 3.14 -19.14 2.59
C LEU A 22 2.45 -18.06 3.44
N MET A 23 1.58 -17.26 2.83
CA MET A 23 0.81 -16.26 3.55
C MET A 23 -0.19 -16.88 4.53
N ALA A 24 -0.92 -17.91 4.11
CA ALA A 24 -1.92 -18.56 4.96
C ALA A 24 -1.28 -19.14 6.23
N THR A 25 -0.17 -19.87 6.08
CA THR A 25 0.57 -20.43 7.21
C THR A 25 1.07 -19.32 8.14
N HIS A 26 1.74 -18.32 7.57
CA HIS A 26 2.33 -17.23 8.35
C HIS A 26 1.28 -16.40 9.10
N LEU A 27 0.18 -16.02 8.42
CA LEU A 27 -0.87 -15.20 9.04
C LEU A 27 -1.64 -15.95 10.13
N ALA A 28 -1.80 -17.27 10.00
CA ALA A 28 -2.42 -18.07 11.04
C ALA A 28 -1.56 -18.12 12.32
N GLU A 29 -0.23 -18.20 12.18
CA GLU A 29 0.72 -18.23 13.29
C GLU A 29 0.92 -16.84 13.90
N LYS A 30 1.16 -15.84 13.05
CA LYS A 30 1.51 -14.47 13.48
C LYS A 30 0.33 -13.68 14.04
N PHE A 31 -0.85 -13.88 13.47
CA PHE A 31 -2.09 -13.19 13.82
C PHE A 31 -3.21 -14.19 14.15
N PRO A 32 -3.14 -14.90 15.29
CA PRO A 32 -4.21 -15.78 15.74
C PRO A 32 -5.53 -15.01 15.97
N ALA A 33 -6.65 -15.71 16.08
CA ALA A 33 -7.99 -15.11 16.18
C ALA A 33 -8.10 -13.99 17.24
N ALA A 34 -7.46 -14.15 18.40
CA ALA A 34 -7.47 -13.12 19.45
C ALA A 34 -6.78 -11.82 18.97
N SER A 35 -5.61 -11.92 18.32
CA SER A 35 -4.91 -10.76 17.77
C SER A 35 -5.68 -10.08 16.65
N ARG A 36 -6.39 -10.84 15.79
CA ARG A 36 -7.27 -10.26 14.77
C ARG A 36 -8.44 -9.51 15.38
N ALA A 37 -9.04 -10.04 16.45
CA ALA A 37 -10.11 -9.34 17.17
C ALA A 37 -9.64 -8.03 17.80
N GLU A 38 -8.43 -7.98 18.35
CA GLU A 38 -7.81 -6.74 18.85
C GLU A 38 -7.55 -5.73 17.71
N LEU A 39 -7.04 -6.20 16.57
CA LEU A 39 -6.86 -5.36 15.38
C LEU A 39 -8.19 -4.81 14.87
N ALA A 40 -9.25 -5.63 14.83
CA ALA A 40 -10.58 -5.19 14.42
C ALA A 40 -11.15 -4.13 15.36
N ALA A 41 -11.03 -4.31 16.67
CA ALA A 41 -11.46 -3.31 17.65
C ALA A 41 -10.71 -1.97 17.47
N ARG A 42 -9.40 -2.02 17.23
CA ARG A 42 -8.61 -0.81 16.95
C ARG A 42 -8.97 -0.18 15.62
N PHE A 43 -9.17 -0.98 14.57
CA PHE A 43 -9.53 -0.47 13.25
C PHE A 43 -10.89 0.24 13.25
N ALA A 44 -11.86 -0.28 14.01
CA ALA A 44 -13.16 0.35 14.15
C ALA A 44 -13.10 1.78 14.74
N ASP A 45 -12.11 2.05 15.61
CA ASP A 45 -11.90 3.37 16.22
C ASP A 45 -10.91 4.24 15.43
N GLU A 46 -9.82 3.64 14.99
CA GLU A 46 -8.68 4.37 14.43
C GLU A 46 -8.71 4.49 12.90
N HIS A 47 -9.48 3.66 12.20
CA HIS A 47 -9.53 3.54 10.72
C HIS A 47 -8.18 3.23 10.06
N ILE A 48 -7.14 2.97 10.84
CA ILE A 48 -5.83 2.52 10.39
C ILE A 48 -5.20 1.63 11.45
N VAL A 49 -4.63 0.50 11.05
CA VAL A 49 -3.87 -0.38 11.93
C VAL A 49 -2.59 -0.85 11.26
N THR A 50 -1.52 -0.91 12.04
CA THR A 50 -0.24 -1.48 11.61
C THR A 50 -0.21 -2.97 11.89
N LEU A 51 0.45 -3.73 11.02
CA LEU A 51 0.60 -5.18 11.03
C LEU A 51 2.10 -5.55 11.04
N PRO A 52 2.77 -5.50 12.20
CA PRO A 52 4.20 -5.78 12.28
C PRO A 52 4.53 -7.21 11.86
N GLY A 53 5.50 -7.35 10.93
CA GLY A 53 5.93 -8.63 10.40
C GLY A 53 4.85 -9.36 9.60
N PHE A 54 4.01 -8.64 8.88
CA PHE A 54 2.90 -9.18 8.08
C PHE A 54 3.36 -10.13 6.97
N CYS A 55 4.46 -9.80 6.31
CA CYS A 55 5.01 -10.63 5.24
C CYS A 55 6.08 -11.58 5.79
N PRO A 56 5.99 -12.90 5.55
CA PRO A 56 7.03 -13.83 5.98
C PRO A 56 8.38 -13.52 5.31
N PRO A 57 9.52 -13.61 6.03
CA PRO A 57 10.82 -13.14 5.54
C PRO A 57 11.25 -13.71 4.17
N PRO A 58 11.04 -15.01 3.84
CA PRO A 58 11.39 -15.50 2.50
C PRO A 58 10.58 -14.86 1.38
N LEU A 59 9.26 -14.65 1.60
CA LEU A 59 8.38 -14.00 0.65
C LEU A 59 8.69 -12.51 0.53
N LEU A 60 8.98 -11.84 1.65
CA LEU A 60 9.39 -10.44 1.65
C LEU A 60 10.63 -10.22 0.79
N ALA A 61 11.65 -11.07 0.93
CA ALA A 61 12.87 -10.97 0.14
C ALA A 61 12.56 -11.10 -1.36
N ALA A 62 11.77 -12.11 -1.74
CA ALA A 62 11.44 -12.37 -3.14
C ALA A 62 10.57 -11.23 -3.75
N VAL A 63 9.53 -10.78 -3.05
CA VAL A 63 8.66 -9.67 -3.49
C VAL A 63 9.43 -8.36 -3.57
N ARG A 64 10.33 -8.10 -2.63
CA ARG A 64 11.18 -6.91 -2.67
C ARG A 64 12.10 -6.94 -3.89
N ASP A 65 12.78 -8.05 -4.14
CA ASP A 65 13.72 -8.18 -5.25
C ASP A 65 12.98 -8.04 -6.60
N GLU A 66 11.79 -8.64 -6.74
CA GLU A 66 10.89 -8.45 -7.90
C GLU A 66 10.50 -6.97 -8.07
N ALA A 67 10.03 -6.33 -7.00
CA ALA A 67 9.59 -4.94 -7.04
C ALA A 67 10.74 -3.95 -7.34
N VAL A 68 11.94 -4.22 -6.81
CA VAL A 68 13.14 -3.40 -7.05
C VAL A 68 13.58 -3.51 -8.51
N ASP A 69 13.56 -4.72 -9.09
CA ASP A 69 13.90 -4.96 -10.49
C ASP A 69 12.89 -4.29 -11.44
N ILE A 70 11.59 -4.48 -11.20
CA ILE A 70 10.54 -3.82 -11.97
C ILE A 70 10.65 -2.30 -11.88
N MET A 71 10.87 -1.75 -10.69
CA MET A 71 11.07 -0.31 -10.48
C MET A 71 12.29 0.22 -11.22
N ALA A 72 13.38 -0.55 -11.29
CA ALA A 72 14.59 -0.15 -12.03
C ALA A 72 14.36 -0.09 -13.55
N ARG A 73 13.55 -0.99 -14.10
CA ARG A 73 13.26 -1.06 -15.55
C ARG A 73 12.15 -0.13 -16.01
N HIS A 74 11.11 0.06 -15.19
CA HIS A 74 9.85 0.69 -15.58
C HIS A 74 9.43 1.88 -14.72
N GLY A 75 10.16 2.17 -13.64
CA GLY A 75 9.79 3.24 -12.70
C GLY A 75 9.80 4.62 -13.34
N THR A 76 8.64 5.27 -13.37
CA THR A 76 8.49 6.64 -13.85
C THR A 76 8.45 7.60 -12.67
N TYR A 77 9.27 8.65 -12.71
CA TYR A 77 9.24 9.71 -11.69
C TYR A 77 8.14 10.72 -12.00
N HIS A 78 7.41 11.10 -10.97
CA HIS A 78 6.35 12.10 -11.04
C HIS A 78 6.66 13.24 -10.06
N ASP A 79 6.38 14.47 -10.47
CA ASP A 79 6.26 15.66 -9.62
C ASP A 79 4.94 16.36 -10.02
N LEU A 80 3.86 15.95 -9.37
CA LEU A 80 2.49 16.34 -9.71
C LEU A 80 1.77 16.90 -8.49
N THR A 81 0.72 17.65 -8.75
CA THR A 81 -0.28 18.10 -7.77
C THR A 81 -1.68 17.92 -8.35
N PHE A 82 -2.68 17.76 -7.48
CA PHE A 82 -4.08 17.61 -7.88
C PHE A 82 -4.96 18.56 -7.06
N GLU A 83 -5.82 19.32 -7.74
CA GLU A 83 -6.79 20.22 -7.07
C GLU A 83 -7.71 19.46 -6.12
N ILE A 84 -8.09 18.23 -6.47
CA ILE A 84 -8.92 17.35 -5.64
C ILE A 84 -8.28 16.97 -4.30
N THR A 85 -7.03 17.36 -4.04
CA THR A 85 -6.31 17.19 -2.77
C THR A 85 -5.53 18.46 -2.37
N ASP A 86 -6.10 19.64 -2.64
CA ASP A 86 -5.50 20.95 -2.33
C ASP A 86 -4.06 21.12 -2.84
N ASN A 87 -3.78 20.55 -4.00
CA ASN A 87 -2.45 20.58 -4.64
C ASN A 87 -1.31 20.08 -3.75
N THR A 88 -1.57 19.15 -2.84
CA THR A 88 -0.50 18.50 -2.08
C THR A 88 0.40 17.69 -3.01
N PRO A 89 1.73 17.70 -2.81
CA PRO A 89 2.67 17.17 -3.80
C PRO A 89 2.65 15.64 -3.90
N ARG A 90 2.82 15.15 -5.12
CA ARG A 90 3.11 13.75 -5.46
C ARG A 90 4.50 13.70 -6.10
N ARG A 91 5.54 13.51 -5.28
CA ARG A 91 6.93 13.37 -5.71
C ARG A 91 7.39 11.97 -5.41
N MET A 92 7.37 11.11 -6.43
CA MET A 92 7.66 9.68 -6.26
C MET A 92 7.89 8.99 -7.61
N ARG A 93 8.54 7.83 -7.56
CA ARG A 93 8.54 6.89 -8.69
C ARG A 93 7.42 5.90 -8.51
N THR A 94 6.77 5.54 -9.62
CA THR A 94 5.72 4.50 -9.59
C THR A 94 5.82 3.55 -10.77
N VAL A 95 5.31 2.34 -10.56
CA VAL A 95 4.98 1.37 -11.61
C VAL A 95 3.54 0.94 -11.41
N GLY A 96 2.74 1.04 -12.47
CA GLY A 96 1.31 0.73 -12.44
C GLY A 96 0.99 -0.73 -12.70
N GLN A 97 -0.28 -1.07 -12.47
CA GLN A 97 -0.84 -2.41 -12.57
C GLN A 97 -0.51 -3.18 -13.85
N PRO A 98 -0.58 -2.61 -15.08
CA PRO A 98 -0.33 -3.40 -16.30
C PRO A 98 1.06 -4.02 -16.35
N VAL A 99 2.09 -3.27 -15.96
CA VAL A 99 3.47 -3.77 -15.94
C VAL A 99 3.64 -4.82 -14.84
N ILE A 100 3.11 -4.55 -13.64
CA ILE A 100 3.23 -5.49 -12.52
C ILE A 100 2.49 -6.80 -12.82
N ARG A 101 1.32 -6.75 -13.45
CA ARG A 101 0.59 -7.94 -13.87
C ARG A 101 1.42 -8.83 -14.81
N ASP A 102 2.15 -8.22 -15.74
CA ASP A 102 2.87 -8.93 -16.78
C ASP A 102 4.26 -9.40 -16.33
N GLU A 103 4.91 -8.67 -15.41
CA GLU A 103 6.29 -8.89 -15.02
C GLU A 103 6.51 -9.14 -13.53
N GLY A 104 5.48 -8.95 -12.69
CA GLY A 104 5.51 -9.10 -11.23
C GLY A 104 4.60 -10.22 -10.70
N PRO A 105 4.85 -11.48 -11.04
CA PRO A 105 3.97 -12.57 -10.65
C PRO A 105 3.85 -12.77 -9.14
N LEU A 106 4.85 -12.39 -8.34
CA LEU A 106 4.75 -12.51 -6.89
C LEU A 106 3.80 -11.44 -6.32
N VAL A 107 3.94 -10.17 -6.71
CA VAL A 107 3.01 -9.10 -6.32
C VAL A 107 1.60 -9.41 -6.81
N HIS A 108 1.45 -9.87 -8.06
CA HIS A 108 0.16 -10.25 -8.64
C HIS A 108 -0.52 -11.35 -7.81
N ASN A 109 0.18 -12.45 -7.54
CA ASN A 109 -0.38 -13.56 -6.75
C ASN A 109 -0.60 -13.20 -5.29
N PHE A 110 0.19 -12.27 -4.74
CA PHE A 110 -0.02 -11.77 -3.39
C PHE A 110 -1.38 -11.05 -3.28
N TYR A 111 -1.69 -10.16 -4.23
CA TYR A 111 -2.95 -9.43 -4.26
C TYR A 111 -4.17 -10.35 -4.42
N PHE A 112 -4.08 -11.36 -5.29
CA PHE A 112 -5.18 -12.29 -5.55
C PHE A 112 -5.20 -13.50 -4.60
N ALA A 113 -4.33 -13.55 -3.59
CA ALA A 113 -4.38 -14.61 -2.58
C ALA A 113 -5.68 -14.50 -1.75
N PRO A 114 -6.57 -15.50 -1.73
CA PRO A 114 -7.82 -15.42 -0.97
C PRO A 114 -7.59 -15.11 0.51
N VAL A 115 -6.52 -15.64 1.08
CA VAL A 115 -6.15 -15.39 2.49
C VAL A 115 -5.89 -13.91 2.79
N LEU A 116 -5.49 -13.11 1.80
CA LEU A 116 -5.33 -11.67 1.97
C LEU A 116 -6.68 -10.99 2.19
N LEU A 117 -7.67 -11.30 1.34
CA LEU A 117 -9.02 -10.74 1.45
C LEU A 117 -9.69 -11.17 2.77
N ASP A 118 -9.59 -12.46 3.11
CA ASP A 118 -10.15 -13.01 4.36
C ASP A 118 -9.51 -12.33 5.59
N PHE A 119 -8.19 -12.16 5.58
CA PHE A 119 -7.48 -11.50 6.68
C PHE A 119 -7.89 -10.03 6.82
N VAL A 120 -7.96 -9.29 5.70
CA VAL A 120 -8.39 -7.88 5.75
C VAL A 120 -9.84 -7.78 6.19
N ALA A 121 -10.74 -8.68 5.72
CA ALA A 121 -12.13 -8.74 6.16
C ALA A 121 -12.26 -8.94 7.68
N ASP A 122 -11.44 -9.84 8.26
CA ASP A 122 -11.38 -10.04 9.72
C ASP A 122 -10.96 -8.75 10.46
N VAL A 123 -10.01 -7.99 9.90
CA VAL A 123 -9.50 -6.75 10.50
C VAL A 123 -10.49 -5.60 10.37
N VAL A 124 -11.14 -5.45 9.22
CA VAL A 124 -12.08 -4.33 9.00
C VAL A 124 -13.50 -4.61 9.49
N GLY A 125 -13.83 -5.88 9.76
CA GLY A 125 -15.11 -6.30 10.30
C GLY A 125 -16.26 -6.37 9.29
N GLU A 126 -15.96 -6.37 7.99
CA GLU A 126 -16.95 -6.53 6.91
C GLU A 126 -16.36 -7.24 5.68
N PRO A 127 -17.20 -7.74 4.75
CA PRO A 127 -16.70 -8.35 3.52
C PRO A 127 -15.84 -7.40 2.70
N VAL A 128 -14.70 -7.91 2.22
CA VAL A 128 -13.74 -7.19 1.39
C VAL A 128 -13.61 -7.87 0.04
N HIS A 129 -13.52 -7.08 -1.00
CA HIS A 129 -13.45 -7.52 -2.38
C HIS A 129 -12.21 -6.97 -3.08
N THR A 130 -11.77 -7.63 -4.14
CA THR A 130 -10.80 -7.02 -5.06
C THR A 130 -11.37 -5.75 -5.66
N CYS A 131 -10.52 -4.76 -5.88
CA CYS A 131 -10.91 -3.50 -6.50
C CYS A 131 -11.58 -3.74 -7.86
N PRO A 132 -12.79 -3.21 -8.14
CA PRO A 132 -13.46 -3.40 -9.42
C PRO A 132 -12.71 -2.79 -10.60
N TYR A 133 -11.92 -1.74 -10.38
CA TYR A 133 -11.10 -1.11 -11.41
C TYR A 133 -9.69 -1.70 -11.40
N ALA A 134 -9.36 -2.46 -12.42
CA ALA A 134 -8.08 -3.18 -12.50
C ALA A 134 -6.84 -2.27 -12.40
N GLY A 135 -6.92 -1.03 -12.92
CA GLY A 135 -5.83 -0.07 -12.86
C GLY A 135 -5.36 0.28 -11.44
N GLU A 136 -6.23 0.08 -10.43
CA GLU A 136 -5.93 0.36 -9.02
C GLU A 136 -5.69 -0.89 -8.17
N HIS A 137 -5.66 -2.10 -8.74
CA HIS A 137 -5.41 -3.31 -7.96
C HIS A 137 -4.16 -3.17 -7.09
N TYR A 138 -3.04 -2.76 -7.69
CA TYR A 138 -1.77 -2.58 -7.01
C TYR A 138 -0.85 -1.63 -7.77
N VAL A 139 -0.02 -0.93 -6.99
CA VAL A 139 1.01 -0.01 -7.50
C VAL A 139 2.29 -0.23 -6.67
N ILE A 140 3.44 -0.33 -7.33
CA ILE A 140 4.73 -0.21 -6.65
C ILE A 140 5.11 1.28 -6.64
N SER A 141 5.35 1.83 -5.44
CA SER A 141 5.78 3.22 -5.27
C SER A 141 7.12 3.29 -4.56
N ARG A 142 7.98 4.23 -4.98
CA ARG A 142 9.28 4.49 -4.37
C ARG A 142 9.49 5.99 -4.16
N LEU A 143 9.96 6.32 -2.96
CA LEU A 143 10.47 7.62 -2.57
C LEU A 143 11.97 7.43 -2.32
N ASP A 144 12.85 8.08 -3.10
CA ASP A 144 14.30 7.88 -3.04
C ASP A 144 15.13 9.15 -3.24
N ALA A 145 14.49 10.31 -3.32
CA ALA A 145 15.13 11.61 -3.36
C ALA A 145 14.71 12.49 -2.18
N ASN A 146 15.59 13.40 -1.78
CA ASN A 146 15.30 14.38 -0.75
C ASN A 146 14.08 15.23 -1.12
N GLY A 147 13.04 15.22 -0.30
CA GLY A 147 11.78 15.91 -0.54
C GLY A 147 10.71 15.06 -1.23
N ASP A 148 11.03 13.83 -1.64
CA ASP A 148 10.02 12.90 -2.17
C ASP A 148 8.96 12.61 -1.12
N THR A 149 7.71 12.63 -1.55
CA THR A 149 6.54 12.48 -0.69
C THR A 149 5.32 12.03 -1.49
N HIS A 150 4.43 11.32 -0.86
CA HIS A 150 3.04 11.21 -1.26
C HIS A 150 2.24 12.12 -0.33
N GLY A 151 1.88 13.32 -0.80
CA GLY A 151 1.23 14.36 0.00
C GLY A 151 -0.14 13.95 0.52
N TRP A 152 -0.79 14.82 1.28
CA TRP A 152 -2.09 14.52 1.87
C TRP A 152 -3.15 14.19 0.82
N HIS A 153 -3.87 13.09 1.03
CA HIS A 153 -4.88 12.59 0.10
C HIS A 153 -5.84 11.60 0.77
N TRP A 154 -6.87 11.30 0.05
CA TRP A 154 -7.74 10.14 0.21
C TRP A 154 -7.65 9.29 -1.05
N ASP A 155 -8.11 8.05 -1.00
CA ASP A 155 -8.25 7.21 -2.18
C ASP A 155 -9.73 6.97 -2.52
N ASP A 156 -9.97 6.55 -3.74
CA ASP A 156 -11.32 6.37 -4.29
C ASP A 156 -12.07 5.19 -3.67
N TYR A 157 -11.38 4.09 -3.41
CA TYR A 157 -11.95 2.89 -2.80
C TYR A 157 -11.80 2.89 -1.29
N THR A 158 -12.59 2.03 -0.62
CA THR A 158 -12.72 2.08 0.83
C THR A 158 -11.48 1.61 1.58
N TYR A 159 -10.77 0.58 1.08
CA TYR A 159 -9.67 -0.02 1.81
C TYR A 159 -8.37 -0.05 1.01
N GLY A 160 -7.26 0.19 1.70
CA GLY A 160 -5.91 -0.07 1.23
C GLY A 160 -5.18 -0.97 2.21
N ILE A 161 -4.40 -1.92 1.68
CA ILE A 161 -3.35 -2.60 2.43
C ILE A 161 -2.01 -2.32 1.77
N ILE A 162 -1.08 -1.76 2.55
CA ILE A 162 0.20 -1.31 2.04
C ILE A 162 1.31 -2.14 2.68
N LEU A 163 2.04 -2.90 1.86
CA LEU A 163 3.19 -3.69 2.26
C LEU A 163 4.47 -2.87 2.11
N VAL A 164 5.25 -2.76 3.17
CA VAL A 164 6.54 -2.05 3.19
C VAL A 164 7.65 -3.03 2.79
N LEU A 165 8.36 -2.71 1.71
CA LEU A 165 9.47 -3.50 1.19
C LEU A 165 10.83 -2.92 1.60
N GLU A 166 10.95 -1.60 1.59
CA GLU A 166 12.10 -0.82 2.07
C GLU A 166 11.60 0.37 2.87
N ALA A 167 12.23 0.67 4.00
CA ALA A 167 11.92 1.84 4.82
C ALA A 167 13.22 2.49 5.30
N PRO A 168 13.32 3.83 5.28
CA PRO A 168 14.43 4.54 5.91
C PRO A 168 14.22 4.56 7.42
N HIS A 169 15.28 4.89 8.16
CA HIS A 169 15.10 5.21 9.58
C HIS A 169 14.14 6.42 9.72
N TYR A 170 13.29 6.44 10.73
CA TYR A 170 12.23 7.47 10.87
C TYR A 170 12.78 8.92 10.93
N THR A 171 14.02 9.13 11.31
CA THR A 171 14.68 10.45 11.28
C THR A 171 14.92 10.97 9.87
N GLU A 172 14.90 10.08 8.88
CA GLU A 172 15.02 10.39 7.45
C GLU A 172 13.66 10.55 6.77
N GLY A 173 12.56 10.57 7.53
CA GLY A 173 11.21 10.69 7.00
C GLY A 173 10.63 9.35 6.54
N GLY A 174 9.76 9.38 5.52
CA GLY A 174 9.17 8.17 4.93
C GLY A 174 8.12 7.46 5.81
N PHE A 175 7.84 7.95 7.00
CA PHE A 175 6.78 7.41 7.85
C PHE A 175 5.39 7.89 7.40
N VAL A 176 4.37 7.10 7.74
CA VAL A 176 2.97 7.39 7.39
C VAL A 176 2.36 8.33 8.42
N GLN A 177 1.58 9.30 7.96
CA GLN A 177 0.73 10.15 8.79
C GLN A 177 -0.73 10.01 8.34
N ALA A 178 -1.65 9.98 9.30
CA ALA A 178 -3.07 9.80 9.03
C ALA A 178 -3.94 10.68 9.92
N VAL A 179 -5.07 11.10 9.37
CA VAL A 179 -6.15 11.83 10.05
C VAL A 179 -7.43 11.04 9.78
N PRO A 180 -7.86 10.19 10.72
CA PRO A 180 -9.09 9.40 10.56
C PRO A 180 -10.35 10.28 10.68
N ASN A 181 -11.48 9.71 10.26
CA ASN A 181 -12.80 10.35 10.33
C ASN A 181 -12.87 11.69 9.58
N THR A 182 -12.20 11.78 8.44
CA THR A 182 -12.28 12.91 7.52
C THR A 182 -13.24 12.60 6.37
N HIS A 183 -13.73 13.62 5.71
CA HIS A 183 -14.58 13.48 4.52
C HIS A 183 -13.87 14.05 3.29
N TRP A 184 -13.86 13.29 2.20
CA TRP A 184 -13.31 13.75 0.94
C TRP A 184 -14.41 14.24 0.02
N ASP A 185 -14.45 15.54 -0.22
CA ASP A 185 -15.21 16.17 -1.29
C ASP A 185 -14.23 16.60 -2.39
N LYS A 186 -14.24 15.92 -3.54
CA LYS A 186 -13.35 16.23 -4.67
C LYS A 186 -13.51 17.67 -5.18
N GLY A 187 -14.69 18.27 -5.02
CA GLY A 187 -14.96 19.66 -5.41
C GLY A 187 -14.49 20.70 -4.39
N ASN A 188 -14.30 20.29 -3.12
CA ASN A 188 -13.82 21.14 -2.03
C ASN A 188 -13.09 20.29 -0.98
N PRO A 189 -11.87 19.84 -1.24
CA PRO A 189 -11.17 18.84 -0.43
C PRO A 189 -10.84 19.28 1.00
N ASP A 190 -10.58 20.56 1.23
CA ASP A 190 -10.30 21.18 2.54
C ASP A 190 -9.28 20.42 3.39
N VAL A 191 -8.13 20.06 2.79
CA VAL A 191 -7.03 19.35 3.45
C VAL A 191 -6.54 20.10 4.68
N TYR A 192 -6.38 21.41 4.57
CA TYR A 192 -5.85 22.22 5.67
C TYR A 192 -6.85 22.41 6.81
N GLY A 193 -8.15 22.49 6.51
CA GLY A 193 -9.20 22.50 7.51
C GLY A 193 -9.24 21.20 8.31
N ALA A 194 -9.10 20.06 7.63
CA ALA A 194 -8.99 18.74 8.27
C ALA A 194 -7.77 18.65 9.20
N LEU A 195 -6.62 19.18 8.79
CA LEU A 195 -5.39 19.22 9.63
C LEU A 195 -5.51 20.12 10.85
N LEU A 196 -6.23 21.22 10.73
CA LEU A 196 -6.41 22.18 11.83
C LEU A 196 -7.44 21.72 12.87
N SER A 197 -8.41 20.91 12.44
CA SER A 197 -9.53 20.45 13.28
C SER A 197 -9.34 19.06 13.88
N SER A 198 -8.28 18.32 13.50
CA SER A 198 -8.12 16.92 13.84
C SER A 198 -6.71 16.57 14.32
N GLN A 199 -6.58 15.46 15.03
CA GLN A 199 -5.28 14.97 15.47
C GLN A 199 -4.59 14.17 14.36
N VAL A 200 -3.36 14.54 14.00
CA VAL A 200 -2.49 13.80 13.10
C VAL A 200 -1.81 12.66 13.87
N ARG A 201 -2.01 11.43 13.43
CA ARG A 201 -1.30 10.24 13.95
C ARG A 201 -0.13 9.90 13.03
N SER A 202 0.96 9.39 13.59
CA SER A 202 2.17 9.03 12.82
C SER A 202 2.58 7.58 13.10
N TYR A 203 3.00 6.87 12.05
CA TYR A 203 3.33 5.45 12.10
C TYR A 203 4.66 5.21 11.39
N ALA A 204 5.67 4.77 12.14
CA ALA A 204 6.91 4.23 11.58
C ALA A 204 6.71 2.73 11.33
N LEU A 205 7.17 2.25 10.18
CA LEU A 205 7.05 0.86 9.77
C LEU A 205 8.40 0.37 9.24
N GLU A 206 8.66 -0.91 9.46
CA GLU A 206 9.86 -1.59 9.02
C GLU A 206 9.57 -2.47 7.78
N PRO A 207 10.59 -2.88 7.01
CA PRO A 207 10.41 -3.84 5.93
C PRO A 207 9.75 -5.14 6.41
N GLY A 208 8.70 -5.56 5.72
CA GLY A 208 7.87 -6.72 6.09
C GLY A 208 6.62 -6.37 6.90
N ASP A 209 6.55 -5.16 7.43
CA ASP A 209 5.31 -4.65 8.00
C ASP A 209 4.30 -4.29 6.90
N ALA A 210 3.02 -4.31 7.27
CA ALA A 210 1.97 -3.71 6.47
C ALA A 210 1.10 -2.80 7.34
N TYR A 211 0.20 -2.06 6.71
CA TYR A 211 -0.90 -1.39 7.40
C TYR A 211 -2.17 -1.47 6.55
N VAL A 212 -3.30 -1.62 7.24
CA VAL A 212 -4.64 -1.52 6.64
C VAL A 212 -5.20 -0.17 7.00
N VAL A 213 -5.79 0.51 6.03
CA VAL A 213 -6.36 1.84 6.21
C VAL A 213 -7.71 1.96 5.48
N LYS A 214 -8.67 2.65 6.09
CA LYS A 214 -9.92 3.05 5.45
C LYS A 214 -9.71 4.32 4.66
N THR A 215 -9.21 4.17 3.44
CA THR A 215 -8.60 5.24 2.62
C THR A 215 -9.56 6.34 2.20
N ASN A 216 -10.84 6.03 2.02
CA ASN A 216 -11.86 7.00 1.58
C ASN A 216 -12.32 7.95 2.70
N THR A 217 -12.04 7.65 3.98
CA THR A 217 -12.41 8.47 5.14
C THR A 217 -11.26 8.71 6.10
N THR A 218 -10.06 8.36 5.72
CA THR A 218 -8.83 8.65 6.45
C THR A 218 -7.87 9.40 5.54
N MET A 219 -7.80 10.72 5.72
CA MET A 219 -6.80 11.50 5.01
C MET A 219 -5.40 11.06 5.46
N HIS A 220 -4.53 10.76 4.50
CA HIS A 220 -3.20 10.23 4.84
C HIS A 220 -2.11 10.76 3.92
N ARG A 221 -0.86 10.64 4.37
CA ARG A 221 0.32 10.99 3.57
C ARG A 221 1.52 10.15 3.97
N VAL A 222 2.56 10.21 3.15
CA VAL A 222 3.93 9.82 3.52
C VAL A 222 4.73 11.08 3.82
N HIS A 223 5.33 11.17 5.02
CA HIS A 223 6.20 12.29 5.39
C HIS A 223 7.38 12.37 4.41
N PRO A 224 7.79 13.58 3.97
CA PRO A 224 8.88 13.73 3.01
C PRO A 224 10.17 13.04 3.44
N ILE A 225 10.83 12.42 2.46
CA ILE A 225 12.17 11.84 2.64
C ILE A 225 13.17 12.97 2.91
N ARG A 226 14.13 12.70 3.78
CA ARG A 226 15.28 13.56 4.08
C ARG A 226 16.57 12.83 3.73
N GLY A 227 17.48 13.55 3.11
CA GLY A 227 18.77 12.97 2.75
C GLY A 227 18.67 11.88 1.67
N GLU A 228 19.27 10.72 1.94
CA GLU A 228 19.37 9.58 1.03
C GLU A 228 18.44 8.41 1.43
N GLY A 229 17.48 8.68 2.33
CA GLY A 229 16.50 7.66 2.74
C GLY A 229 15.72 7.10 1.55
N ARG A 230 15.36 5.80 1.62
CA ARG A 230 14.57 5.13 0.59
C ARG A 230 13.38 4.41 1.21
N ARG A 231 12.22 4.60 0.61
CA ARG A 231 11.00 3.88 0.94
C ARG A 231 10.39 3.26 -0.31
N THR A 232 10.24 1.94 -0.33
CA THR A 232 9.55 1.21 -1.41
C THR A 232 8.40 0.41 -0.83
N ILE A 233 7.24 0.50 -1.46
CA ILE A 233 6.02 -0.21 -1.03
C ILE A 233 5.29 -0.85 -2.20
N VAL A 234 4.44 -1.83 -1.88
CA VAL A 234 3.31 -2.23 -2.72
C VAL A 234 2.04 -1.70 -2.06
N ASN A 235 1.35 -0.78 -2.73
CA ASN A 235 -0.02 -0.38 -2.38
C ASN A 235 -0.98 -1.34 -3.07
N MET A 236 -1.93 -1.89 -2.32
CA MET A 236 -2.97 -2.80 -2.81
C MET A 236 -4.33 -2.24 -2.41
N THR A 237 -5.14 -1.89 -3.39
CA THR A 237 -6.47 -1.31 -3.20
C THR A 237 -7.53 -2.40 -3.12
N LEU A 238 -8.40 -2.31 -2.13
CA LEU A 238 -9.49 -3.26 -1.90
C LEU A 238 -10.82 -2.50 -1.77
N ALA A 239 -11.89 -3.16 -2.15
CA ALA A 239 -13.23 -2.59 -2.17
C ALA A 239 -14.10 -3.11 -1.01
N SER A 240 -14.93 -2.24 -0.44
CA SER A 240 -16.09 -2.64 0.33
C SER A 240 -17.22 -3.13 -0.59
N THR A 241 -18.26 -3.76 -0.03
CA THR A 241 -19.45 -4.13 -0.82
C THR A 241 -20.12 -2.89 -1.44
N ALA A 242 -20.08 -1.74 -0.76
CA ALA A 242 -20.65 -0.50 -1.28
C ALA A 242 -19.88 0.07 -2.50
N ASP A 243 -18.61 -0.25 -2.64
CA ASP A 243 -17.79 0.22 -3.76
C ASP A 243 -18.09 -0.53 -5.08
N LEU A 244 -18.69 -1.72 -5.01
CA LEU A 244 -18.88 -2.58 -6.20
C LEU A 244 -19.76 -1.94 -7.27
N ASP A 245 -20.77 -1.18 -6.86
CA ASP A 245 -21.74 -0.54 -7.74
C ASP A 245 -21.61 1.00 -7.77
N ARG A 246 -20.68 1.56 -6.99
CA ARG A 246 -20.49 3.00 -6.90
C ARG A 246 -19.73 3.52 -8.12
N PRO A 247 -20.28 4.45 -8.89
CA PRO A 247 -19.52 5.13 -9.95
C PRO A 247 -18.36 5.91 -9.35
N MET A 248 -17.17 5.76 -9.92
CA MET A 248 -15.96 6.47 -9.50
C MET A 248 -15.24 7.04 -10.71
N THR A 249 -14.53 8.12 -10.48
CA THR A 249 -13.55 8.68 -11.39
C THR A 249 -12.15 8.37 -10.87
N HIS A 250 -11.17 8.19 -11.76
CA HIS A 250 -9.83 7.68 -11.42
C HIS A 250 -8.75 8.70 -11.81
N GLU A 251 -8.95 9.98 -11.49
CA GLU A 251 -8.14 11.09 -11.99
C GLU A 251 -6.65 10.92 -11.67
N THR A 252 -6.34 10.46 -10.46
CA THR A 252 -4.95 10.24 -10.04
C THR A 252 -4.33 9.07 -10.81
N ASN A 253 -5.05 7.95 -10.93
CA ASN A 253 -4.57 6.78 -11.68
C ASN A 253 -4.38 7.10 -13.16
N ASP A 254 -5.35 7.79 -13.75
CA ASP A 254 -5.30 8.19 -15.16
C ASP A 254 -4.13 9.14 -15.45
N ALA A 255 -3.84 10.07 -14.55
CA ALA A 255 -2.71 10.98 -14.69
C ALA A 255 -1.34 10.28 -14.53
N LEU A 256 -1.25 9.27 -13.66
CA LEU A 256 -0.02 8.54 -13.41
C LEU A 256 0.26 7.46 -14.47
N PHE A 257 -0.78 6.80 -15.01
CA PHE A 257 -0.64 5.58 -15.80
C PHE A 257 -1.37 5.61 -17.16
N GLY A 258 -1.98 6.75 -17.52
CA GLY A 258 -2.66 6.92 -18.82
C GLY A 258 -4.04 6.27 -18.93
N GLY A 259 -4.65 5.89 -17.82
CA GLY A 259 -5.99 5.31 -17.72
C GLY A 259 -6.14 3.88 -18.31
N VAL A 260 -6.70 2.98 -17.52
CA VAL A 260 -7.30 1.74 -18.03
C VAL A 260 -8.78 2.05 -18.19
N ARG A 261 -9.38 1.84 -19.38
CA ARG A 261 -10.83 2.05 -19.54
C ARG A 261 -11.59 1.21 -18.53
N ASP A 262 -12.27 1.84 -17.60
CA ASP A 262 -13.22 1.16 -16.73
C ASP A 262 -14.43 0.75 -17.56
N PRO A 263 -14.72 -0.56 -17.73
CA PRO A 263 -15.84 -1.01 -18.52
C PRO A 263 -17.22 -0.59 -17.98
N ARG A 264 -17.28 -0.09 -16.74
CA ARG A 264 -18.53 0.37 -16.09
C ARG A 264 -18.84 1.84 -16.38
N ILE A 265 -17.87 2.63 -16.81
CA ILE A 265 -18.07 4.02 -17.22
C ILE A 265 -18.30 4.01 -18.71
N GLY A 266 -19.58 4.13 -19.12
CA GLY A 266 -19.97 4.28 -20.52
C GLY A 266 -19.27 5.49 -21.16
N SER A 267 -18.79 5.30 -22.38
CA SER A 267 -18.19 6.34 -23.24
C SER A 267 -19.14 7.48 -23.52
#